data_c0ee38bf9152104606989bea6d2496a7
#
_entry.id   c0ee38bf9152104606989bea6d2496a7
#
_cell.length_a   1.000
_cell.length_b   1.000
_cell.length_c   1.000
_cell.angle_alpha   90.00
_cell.angle_beta   90.00
_cell.angle_gamma   90.00
#
_symmetry.space_group_name_H-M   'P 1'
#
loop_
_entity.id
_entity.type
_entity.pdbx_description
1 polymer ?
#
loop_
_entity_poly.entity_id
_entity_poly.type
_entity_poly.pdbx_seq_one_letter_code
_entity_poly.pdbx_strand_id
1 'polypeptide(L)'
;MNLYRSLLLSVIVLGAIACGNEKKKDEKEIGKSESQSPLITVDTLVLKKRTFQKQIVCNGKLRAVFKSDLSFDGTGVITAINGSNGGYVKKGEVLATLDMKEAQVELEKSYRAMEKANIDLQDKLIGQGYSADTTGIPTAILRNVKISSGYDNAIDQLEAAKRRLASCYLIAPFSGRIANLDAKIYDRSANKLCTLIDDSYFDVEFSILEA
;
A
#
# COMPACT_ATOMS: atom_id res chain seq x y z
N MET A 1 39.94 -28.92 -19.28
CA MET A 1 39.84 -28.20 -18.01
C MET A 1 40.81 -28.79 -16.98
N ASN A 2 42.06 -29.08 -17.37
CA ASN A 2 43.06 -29.67 -16.51
C ASN A 2 44.51 -29.22 -16.82
N LEU A 3 44.71 -28.12 -17.54
CA LEU A 3 46.05 -27.63 -17.90
C LEU A 3 46.56 -26.45 -17.03
N TYR A 4 45.72 -25.77 -16.31
CA TYR A 4 46.11 -24.61 -15.48
C TYR A 4 46.48 -24.97 -14.02
N ARG A 5 46.23 -26.20 -13.59
CA ARG A 5 46.50 -26.66 -12.23
C ARG A 5 47.90 -27.22 -12.02
N SER A 6 48.65 -27.48 -13.13
CA SER A 6 50.01 -28.04 -13.08
C SER A 6 51.12 -26.98 -13.09
N LEU A 7 50.80 -25.70 -13.38
CA LEU A 7 51.82 -24.63 -13.53
C LEU A 7 52.04 -23.83 -12.25
N LEU A 8 51.21 -24.01 -11.24
CA LEU A 8 51.27 -23.25 -9.97
C LEU A 8 52.04 -23.99 -8.86
N LEU A 9 52.46 -25.22 -9.09
CA LEU A 9 53.21 -26.05 -8.11
C LEU A 9 54.73 -26.07 -8.35
N SER A 10 55.26 -25.38 -9.39
CA SER A 10 56.67 -25.42 -9.78
C SER A 10 57.54 -24.24 -9.30
N VAL A 11 56.93 -23.24 -8.59
CA VAL A 11 57.64 -21.98 -8.18
C VAL A 11 58.03 -21.92 -6.70
N ILE A 12 57.66 -22.94 -5.89
CA ILE A 12 57.88 -22.90 -4.41
C ILE A 12 59.16 -23.63 -3.93
N VAL A 13 59.98 -24.20 -4.83
CA VAL A 13 61.09 -25.08 -4.39
C VAL A 13 62.49 -24.45 -4.54
N LEU A 14 62.67 -23.19 -4.91
CA LEU A 14 64.03 -22.59 -5.01
C LEU A 14 64.19 -21.40 -4.08
N GLY A 15 64.45 -21.62 -2.79
CA GLY A 15 64.71 -20.49 -1.88
C GLY A 15 65.17 -20.84 -0.49
N ALA A 16 65.94 -21.89 -0.31
CA ALA A 16 66.57 -22.22 0.98
C ALA A 16 67.93 -22.81 0.77
N ILE A 17 68.98 -22.01 0.80
CA ILE A 17 70.36 -22.40 1.21
C ILE A 17 71.20 -21.09 1.14
N ALA A 18 71.55 -20.50 2.30
CA ALA A 18 72.89 -19.91 2.57
C ALA A 18 72.96 -19.51 4.04
N CYS A 19 73.40 -20.46 4.82
CA CYS A 19 73.98 -20.27 6.13
C CYS A 19 75.46 -19.95 5.93
N GLY A 20 75.98 -18.90 6.50
CA GLY A 20 77.41 -18.56 6.51
C GLY A 20 77.76 -17.90 7.83
N ASN A 21 78.36 -18.69 8.67
CA ASN A 21 78.95 -18.38 9.99
C ASN A 21 80.35 -17.81 9.83
N GLU A 22 80.71 -16.68 10.45
CA GLU A 22 82.10 -16.40 10.84
C GLU A 22 82.19 -15.51 12.10
N LYS A 23 82.94 -16.06 13.02
CA LYS A 23 83.45 -15.48 14.30
C LYS A 23 84.64 -14.59 14.11
N LYS A 24 84.84 -13.70 15.08
CA LYS A 24 86.07 -13.02 15.62
C LYS A 24 86.07 -11.53 15.27
N LYS A 25 86.45 -10.65 16.17
CA LYS A 25 87.38 -10.67 17.33
C LYS A 25 87.10 -9.42 18.20
N ASP A 26 87.34 -9.56 19.45
CA ASP A 26 87.39 -8.49 20.44
C ASP A 26 88.36 -7.41 20.05
N GLU A 27 87.93 -6.14 20.14
CA GLU A 27 88.87 -5.04 20.44
C GLU A 27 88.11 -3.99 21.29
N LYS A 28 88.72 -3.73 22.44
CA LYS A 28 88.26 -2.92 23.54
C LYS A 28 88.69 -1.47 23.24
N GLU A 29 87.75 -0.63 22.88
CA GLU A 29 88.03 0.84 22.95
C GLU A 29 87.11 1.48 23.95
N ILE A 30 87.76 2.11 24.93
CA ILE A 30 87.18 2.99 25.91
C ILE A 30 86.93 4.33 25.22
N GLY A 31 85.71 4.69 25.01
CA GLY A 31 85.40 5.98 24.39
C GLY A 31 83.99 6.46 24.74
N LYS A 32 83.96 7.40 25.69
CA LYS A 32 82.94 8.42 25.92
C LYS A 32 81.45 7.96 25.81
N SER A 33 80.89 7.76 26.97
CA SER A 33 79.42 7.83 27.17
C SER A 33 78.99 9.29 26.88
N GLU A 34 78.53 9.56 25.68
CA GLU A 34 77.64 10.69 25.44
C GLU A 34 76.25 10.30 25.96
N SER A 35 75.93 10.93 27.08
CA SER A 35 74.53 10.90 27.58
C SER A 35 73.60 11.50 26.52
N GLN A 36 73.04 10.65 25.70
CA GLN A 36 71.90 11.05 24.85
C GLN A 36 70.68 11.26 25.76
N SER A 37 70.46 12.52 26.09
CA SER A 37 69.21 12.93 26.69
C SER A 37 68.09 12.45 25.79
N PRO A 38 67.05 11.75 26.30
CA PRO A 38 65.89 11.32 25.47
C PRO A 38 65.29 12.58 24.88
N LEU A 39 65.32 12.65 23.57
CA LEU A 39 64.54 13.65 22.82
C LEU A 39 63.05 13.45 23.15
N ILE A 40 62.52 14.33 23.98
CA ILE A 40 61.09 14.40 24.26
C ILE A 40 60.44 15.00 23.04
N THR A 41 59.79 14.17 22.26
CA THR A 41 58.94 14.61 21.13
C THR A 41 57.66 15.18 21.71
N VAL A 42 57.44 16.46 21.51
CA VAL A 42 56.24 17.17 21.95
C VAL A 42 55.37 17.41 20.71
N ASP A 43 54.23 16.75 20.65
CA ASP A 43 53.20 17.04 19.64
C ASP A 43 52.38 18.25 20.08
N THR A 44 52.36 19.28 19.26
CA THR A 44 51.55 20.47 19.50
C THR A 44 50.35 20.51 18.64
N LEU A 45 49.18 20.64 19.25
CA LEU A 45 47.89 20.81 18.55
C LEU A 45 47.44 22.28 18.67
N VAL A 46 47.26 22.93 17.54
CA VAL A 46 46.67 24.28 17.50
C VAL A 46 45.19 24.19 17.56
N LEU A 47 44.57 24.61 18.65
CA LEU A 47 43.12 24.66 18.81
C LEU A 47 42.54 25.77 17.93
N LYS A 48 41.75 25.39 16.96
CA LYS A 48 40.96 26.29 16.11
C LYS A 48 39.47 26.17 16.48
N LYS A 49 38.77 27.29 16.55
CA LYS A 49 37.30 27.27 16.67
C LYS A 49 36.70 26.57 15.48
N ARG A 50 35.99 25.50 15.72
CA ARG A 50 35.22 24.74 14.68
C ARG A 50 33.77 24.69 15.09
N THR A 51 32.89 24.76 14.09
CA THR A 51 31.48 24.45 14.28
C THR A 51 31.33 22.93 14.48
N PHE A 52 30.79 22.55 15.62
CA PHE A 52 30.50 21.15 15.94
C PHE A 52 29.07 20.86 15.58
N GLN A 53 28.85 19.97 14.61
CA GLN A 53 27.51 19.49 14.29
C GLN A 53 27.18 18.33 15.23
N LYS A 54 26.26 18.55 16.15
CA LYS A 54 25.68 17.47 16.98
C LYS A 54 24.68 16.70 16.12
N GLN A 55 25.01 15.47 15.75
CA GLN A 55 24.13 14.59 15.02
C GLN A 55 23.41 13.68 16.02
N ILE A 56 22.08 13.67 15.94
CA ILE A 56 21.23 12.78 16.72
C ILE A 56 20.72 11.70 15.76
N VAL A 57 21.03 10.45 16.05
CA VAL A 57 20.52 9.29 15.32
C VAL A 57 19.43 8.66 16.18
N CYS A 58 18.22 8.56 15.62
CA CYS A 58 17.09 7.95 16.29
C CYS A 58 16.37 6.98 15.36
N ASN A 59 15.70 5.99 15.94
CA ASN A 59 14.84 5.08 15.19
C ASN A 59 13.45 5.70 15.07
N GLY A 60 12.89 5.68 13.86
CA GLY A 60 11.54 6.15 13.59
C GLY A 60 10.67 5.07 12.95
N LYS A 61 9.36 5.27 12.98
CA LYS A 61 8.37 4.47 12.27
C LYS A 61 7.78 5.31 11.15
N LEU A 62 7.66 4.71 9.95
CA LEU A 62 6.91 5.27 8.85
C LEU A 62 5.44 4.94 9.04
N ARG A 63 4.59 5.95 8.93
CA ARG A 63 3.14 5.82 8.98
C ARG A 63 2.56 6.41 7.70
N ALA A 64 1.74 5.65 7.00
CA ALA A 64 1.03 6.16 5.83
C ALA A 64 0.02 7.23 6.26
N VAL A 65 -0.09 8.31 5.51
CA VAL A 65 -1.04 9.43 5.77
C VAL A 65 -2.48 8.93 5.64
N PHE A 66 -2.77 8.15 4.60
CA PHE A 66 -4.06 7.51 4.41
C PHE A 66 -3.92 5.99 4.44
N LYS A 67 -4.73 5.39 5.29
CA LYS A 67 -4.87 3.95 5.42
C LYS A 67 -6.33 3.64 5.66
N SER A 68 -6.90 2.71 4.89
CA SER A 68 -8.27 2.26 5.07
C SER A 68 -8.33 0.74 5.03
N ASP A 69 -9.05 0.17 5.98
CA ASP A 69 -9.41 -1.23 5.94
C ASP A 69 -10.69 -1.36 5.09
N LEU A 70 -10.61 -2.13 4.03
CA LEU A 70 -11.67 -2.30 3.06
C LEU A 70 -12.45 -3.59 3.32
N SER A 71 -13.75 -3.47 3.30
CA SER A 71 -14.71 -4.57 3.39
C SER A 71 -15.82 -4.38 2.39
N PHE A 72 -16.52 -5.45 2.04
CA PHE A 72 -17.75 -5.33 1.26
C PHE A 72 -18.88 -4.76 2.13
N ASP A 73 -19.69 -3.89 1.54
CA ASP A 73 -20.94 -3.42 2.16
C ASP A 73 -22.04 -4.50 2.07
N GLY A 74 -21.91 -5.46 1.14
CA GLY A 74 -22.80 -6.58 0.95
C GLY A 74 -22.25 -7.89 1.51
N THR A 75 -23.12 -8.88 1.65
CA THR A 75 -22.75 -10.25 2.04
C THR A 75 -22.90 -11.20 0.87
N GLY A 76 -21.92 -12.09 0.69
CA GLY A 76 -21.96 -13.06 -0.41
C GLY A 76 -20.66 -13.86 -0.52
N VAL A 77 -20.55 -14.64 -1.57
CA VAL A 77 -19.35 -15.40 -1.91
C VAL A 77 -18.50 -14.58 -2.87
N ILE A 78 -17.20 -14.53 -2.64
CA ILE A 78 -16.24 -13.82 -3.50
C ILE A 78 -16.07 -14.61 -4.79
N THR A 79 -16.36 -13.98 -5.93
CA THR A 79 -16.24 -14.60 -7.26
C THR A 79 -14.94 -14.21 -7.97
N ALA A 80 -14.43 -13.01 -7.70
CA ALA A 80 -13.19 -12.54 -8.29
C ALA A 80 -12.43 -11.62 -7.34
N ILE A 81 -11.10 -11.66 -7.42
CA ILE A 81 -10.17 -10.76 -6.73
C ILE A 81 -9.20 -10.25 -7.78
N ASN A 82 -9.17 -8.94 -8.01
CA ASN A 82 -8.36 -8.30 -9.04
C ASN A 82 -7.06 -7.68 -8.50
N GLY A 83 -6.79 -7.84 -7.20
CA GLY A 83 -5.62 -7.29 -6.54
C GLY A 83 -4.72 -8.36 -5.97
N SER A 84 -3.48 -7.96 -5.64
CA SER A 84 -2.52 -8.78 -4.91
C SER A 84 -1.84 -7.95 -3.83
N ASN A 85 -1.32 -8.60 -2.79
CA ASN A 85 -0.54 -7.91 -1.75
C ASN A 85 0.67 -7.19 -2.38
N GLY A 86 0.83 -5.90 -2.05
CA GLY A 86 1.85 -5.01 -2.63
C GLY A 86 1.47 -4.42 -3.99
N GLY A 87 0.39 -4.88 -4.63
CA GLY A 87 -0.11 -4.35 -5.89
C GLY A 87 -0.61 -2.91 -5.75
N TYR A 88 -0.34 -2.09 -6.76
CA TYR A 88 -0.85 -0.72 -6.84
C TYR A 88 -2.20 -0.69 -7.56
N VAL A 89 -3.14 0.07 -7.01
CA VAL A 89 -4.49 0.25 -7.56
C VAL A 89 -4.85 1.72 -7.62
N LYS A 90 -5.70 2.08 -8.59
CA LYS A 90 -6.17 3.45 -8.77
C LYS A 90 -7.51 3.64 -8.07
N LYS A 91 -7.78 4.88 -7.66
CA LYS A 91 -9.12 5.28 -7.17
C LYS A 91 -10.21 4.87 -8.17
N GLY A 92 -11.26 4.22 -7.69
CA GLY A 92 -12.38 3.73 -8.49
C GLY A 92 -12.16 2.36 -9.13
N GLU A 93 -11.00 1.73 -8.95
CA GLU A 93 -10.72 0.39 -9.47
C GLU A 93 -11.41 -0.68 -8.62
N VAL A 94 -11.97 -1.70 -9.30
CA VAL A 94 -12.65 -2.81 -8.64
C VAL A 94 -11.62 -3.81 -8.14
N LEU A 95 -11.54 -3.98 -6.83
CA LEU A 95 -10.59 -4.86 -6.14
C LEU A 95 -11.09 -6.30 -6.05
N ALA A 96 -12.37 -6.45 -5.80
CA ALA A 96 -13.01 -7.76 -5.69
C ALA A 96 -14.51 -7.68 -5.99
N THR A 97 -15.11 -8.81 -6.34
CA THR A 97 -16.54 -8.91 -6.61
C THR A 97 -17.16 -10.09 -5.88
N LEU A 98 -18.41 -9.89 -5.42
CA LEU A 98 -19.26 -10.96 -4.89
C LEU A 98 -20.10 -11.62 -5.99
N ASP A 99 -20.78 -12.72 -5.68
CA ASP A 99 -21.82 -13.29 -6.54
C ASP A 99 -22.97 -12.29 -6.66
N MET A 100 -23.23 -11.86 -7.89
CA MET A 100 -24.19 -10.80 -8.21
C MET A 100 -25.55 -11.35 -8.72
N LYS A 101 -25.69 -12.66 -8.86
CA LYS A 101 -26.87 -13.26 -9.51
C LYS A 101 -28.17 -12.81 -8.86
N GLU A 102 -28.27 -12.90 -7.54
CA GLU A 102 -29.48 -12.48 -6.82
C GLU A 102 -29.73 -10.97 -6.94
N ALA A 103 -28.67 -10.15 -6.83
CA ALA A 103 -28.79 -8.70 -6.96
C ALA A 103 -29.20 -8.28 -8.39
N GLN A 104 -28.71 -8.97 -9.41
CA GLN A 104 -29.13 -8.73 -10.80
C GLN A 104 -30.57 -9.08 -11.04
N VAL A 105 -31.05 -10.23 -10.55
CA VAL A 105 -32.47 -10.64 -10.64
C VAL A 105 -33.36 -9.64 -9.92
N GLU A 106 -32.97 -9.17 -8.74
CA GLU A 106 -33.71 -8.16 -7.97
C GLU A 106 -33.78 -6.83 -8.70
N LEU A 107 -32.67 -6.39 -9.30
CA LEU A 107 -32.63 -5.19 -10.12
C LEU A 107 -33.58 -5.29 -11.32
N GLU A 108 -33.59 -6.42 -12.01
CA GLU A 108 -34.47 -6.65 -13.15
C GLU A 108 -35.95 -6.64 -12.75
N LYS A 109 -36.29 -7.26 -11.60
CA LYS A 109 -37.67 -7.19 -11.05
C LYS A 109 -38.04 -5.75 -10.73
N SER A 110 -37.15 -4.97 -10.15
CA SER A 110 -37.37 -3.57 -9.80
C SER A 110 -37.56 -2.70 -11.04
N TYR A 111 -36.87 -2.97 -12.14
CA TYR A 111 -37.10 -2.30 -13.42
C TYR A 111 -38.50 -2.58 -13.96
N ARG A 112 -38.94 -3.85 -13.96
CA ARG A 112 -40.30 -4.21 -14.40
C ARG A 112 -41.39 -3.61 -13.51
N ALA A 113 -41.16 -3.55 -12.20
CA ALA A 113 -42.07 -2.88 -11.27
C ALA A 113 -42.17 -1.37 -11.53
N MET A 114 -41.06 -0.73 -11.81
CA MET A 114 -41.01 0.68 -12.17
C MET A 114 -41.73 0.97 -13.49
N GLU A 115 -41.50 0.15 -14.50
CA GLU A 115 -42.18 0.27 -15.78
C GLU A 115 -43.70 0.14 -15.64
N LYS A 116 -44.19 -0.87 -14.88
CA LYS A 116 -45.57 -1.02 -14.55
C LYS A 116 -46.15 0.21 -13.83
N ALA A 117 -45.48 0.68 -12.79
CA ALA A 117 -45.90 1.86 -12.03
C ALA A 117 -45.97 3.11 -12.91
N ASN A 118 -45.08 3.23 -13.89
CA ASN A 118 -45.07 4.34 -14.85
C ASN A 118 -46.31 4.26 -15.79
N ILE A 119 -46.66 3.08 -16.27
CA ILE A 119 -47.90 2.87 -17.06
C ILE A 119 -49.14 3.19 -16.21
N ASP A 120 -49.20 2.69 -14.98
CA ASP A 120 -50.31 2.97 -14.05
C ASP A 120 -50.43 4.49 -13.74
N LEU A 121 -49.29 5.21 -13.67
CA LEU A 121 -49.27 6.65 -13.53
C LEU A 121 -49.89 7.34 -14.75
N GLN A 122 -49.47 6.97 -15.95
CA GLN A 122 -49.96 7.55 -17.20
C GLN A 122 -51.48 7.30 -17.37
N ASP A 123 -51.96 6.07 -17.12
CA ASP A 123 -53.36 5.72 -17.20
C ASP A 123 -54.22 6.56 -16.23
N LYS A 124 -53.74 6.75 -15.02
CA LYS A 124 -54.44 7.61 -14.02
C LYS A 124 -54.47 9.06 -14.42
N LEU A 125 -53.40 9.59 -15.02
CA LEU A 125 -53.36 10.97 -15.53
C LEU A 125 -54.34 11.16 -16.68
N ILE A 126 -54.34 10.22 -17.62
CA ILE A 126 -55.30 10.23 -18.74
C ILE A 126 -56.76 10.12 -18.24
N GLY A 127 -57.01 9.25 -17.26
CA GLY A 127 -58.33 9.10 -16.63
C GLY A 127 -58.84 10.35 -15.91
N GLN A 128 -57.94 11.29 -15.55
CA GLN A 128 -58.24 12.60 -14.97
C GLN A 128 -58.32 13.72 -16.02
N GLY A 129 -58.13 13.38 -17.30
CA GLY A 129 -58.20 14.33 -18.41
C GLY A 129 -56.91 15.09 -18.68
N TYR A 130 -55.78 14.62 -18.10
CA TYR A 130 -54.45 15.16 -18.39
C TYR A 130 -53.75 14.35 -19.50
N SER A 131 -52.77 14.98 -20.13
CA SER A 131 -51.88 14.27 -21.04
C SER A 131 -51.00 13.27 -20.27
N ALA A 132 -50.54 12.20 -20.94
CA ALA A 132 -49.53 11.28 -20.42
C ALA A 132 -48.20 12.01 -20.10
N ASP A 133 -47.97 13.19 -20.71
CA ASP A 133 -46.85 14.08 -20.38
C ASP A 133 -47.18 14.85 -19.09
N THR A 134 -46.24 14.84 -18.17
CA THR A 134 -46.40 15.49 -16.84
C THR A 134 -46.27 17.01 -16.87
N THR A 135 -46.08 17.60 -18.04
CA THR A 135 -45.95 19.06 -18.22
C THR A 135 -47.29 19.78 -18.04
N GLY A 136 -47.33 20.81 -17.19
CA GLY A 136 -48.52 21.65 -16.94
C GLY A 136 -49.55 21.07 -15.95
N ILE A 137 -49.23 19.94 -15.31
CA ILE A 137 -50.12 19.35 -14.29
C ILE A 137 -49.90 20.04 -12.94
N PRO A 138 -50.95 20.44 -12.20
CA PRO A 138 -50.82 20.96 -10.86
C PRO A 138 -50.07 20.00 -9.94
N THR A 139 -49.10 20.51 -9.19
CA THR A 139 -48.21 19.69 -8.34
C THR A 139 -48.98 18.78 -7.36
N ALA A 140 -50.10 19.28 -6.82
CA ALA A 140 -50.91 18.50 -5.89
C ALA A 140 -51.54 17.27 -6.56
N ILE A 141 -52.03 17.42 -7.80
CA ILE A 141 -52.65 16.32 -8.58
C ILE A 141 -51.54 15.31 -8.95
N LEU A 142 -50.43 15.78 -9.50
CA LEU A 142 -49.29 14.93 -9.86
C LEU A 142 -48.77 14.10 -8.67
N ARG A 143 -48.68 14.72 -7.49
CA ARG A 143 -48.28 14.04 -6.25
C ARG A 143 -49.29 12.95 -5.87
N ASN A 144 -50.55 13.23 -5.89
CA ASN A 144 -51.59 12.26 -5.55
C ASN A 144 -51.59 11.07 -6.52
N VAL A 145 -51.42 11.32 -7.82
CA VAL A 145 -51.33 10.31 -8.84
C VAL A 145 -50.09 9.46 -8.70
N LYS A 146 -48.94 10.04 -8.43
CA LYS A 146 -47.66 9.30 -8.13
C LYS A 146 -47.81 8.37 -6.93
N ILE A 147 -48.39 8.85 -5.84
CA ILE A 147 -48.63 8.03 -4.65
C ILE A 147 -49.60 6.89 -4.98
N SER A 148 -50.74 7.19 -5.66
CA SER A 148 -51.79 6.21 -5.93
C SER A 148 -51.39 5.15 -6.98
N SER A 149 -50.47 5.48 -7.90
CA SER A 149 -49.88 4.51 -8.87
C SER A 149 -48.74 3.69 -8.28
N GLY A 150 -48.26 4.03 -7.09
CA GLY A 150 -47.09 3.38 -6.50
C GLY A 150 -45.75 3.78 -7.17
N TYR A 151 -45.75 4.83 -8.01
CA TYR A 151 -44.59 5.24 -8.79
C TYR A 151 -43.38 5.59 -7.89
N ASP A 152 -43.61 6.35 -6.82
CA ASP A 152 -42.53 6.73 -5.89
C ASP A 152 -41.95 5.50 -5.19
N ASN A 153 -42.79 4.56 -4.75
CA ASN A 153 -42.33 3.29 -4.16
C ASN A 153 -41.51 2.46 -5.14
N ALA A 154 -41.91 2.43 -6.43
CA ALA A 154 -41.18 1.68 -7.44
C ALA A 154 -39.82 2.28 -7.75
N ILE A 155 -39.68 3.63 -7.72
CA ILE A 155 -38.40 4.32 -7.81
C ILE A 155 -37.49 3.93 -6.63
N ASP A 156 -38.02 4.03 -5.40
CA ASP A 156 -37.24 3.73 -4.19
C ASP A 156 -36.75 2.26 -4.20
N GLN A 157 -37.58 1.32 -4.65
CA GLN A 157 -37.21 -0.09 -4.82
C GLN A 157 -36.13 -0.27 -5.88
N LEU A 158 -36.25 0.42 -7.02
CA LEU A 158 -35.23 0.37 -8.07
C LEU A 158 -33.89 0.92 -7.59
N GLU A 159 -33.90 2.03 -6.86
CA GLU A 159 -32.65 2.59 -6.31
C GLU A 159 -32.05 1.72 -5.21
N ALA A 160 -32.87 1.08 -4.38
CA ALA A 160 -32.40 0.11 -3.39
C ALA A 160 -31.75 -1.10 -4.06
N ALA A 161 -32.34 -1.62 -5.14
CA ALA A 161 -31.77 -2.73 -5.91
C ALA A 161 -30.46 -2.33 -6.61
N LYS A 162 -30.36 -1.11 -7.15
CA LYS A 162 -29.11 -0.57 -7.70
C LYS A 162 -28.02 -0.49 -6.64
N ARG A 163 -28.30 0.04 -5.44
CA ARG A 163 -27.34 0.09 -4.32
C ARG A 163 -26.91 -1.31 -3.89
N ARG A 164 -27.87 -2.29 -3.85
CA ARG A 164 -27.54 -3.67 -3.51
C ARG A 164 -26.60 -4.31 -4.55
N LEU A 165 -26.80 -4.05 -5.83
CA LEU A 165 -25.86 -4.51 -6.86
C LEU A 165 -24.50 -3.81 -6.73
N ALA A 166 -24.47 -2.50 -6.46
CA ALA A 166 -23.24 -1.77 -6.26
C ALA A 166 -22.44 -2.27 -5.03
N SER A 167 -23.11 -2.70 -3.96
CA SER A 167 -22.47 -3.27 -2.78
C SER A 167 -21.81 -4.64 -3.01
N CYS A 168 -22.06 -5.27 -4.16
CA CYS A 168 -21.34 -6.48 -4.58
C CYS A 168 -19.93 -6.19 -5.12
N TYR A 169 -19.60 -4.94 -5.38
CA TYR A 169 -18.28 -4.52 -5.84
C TYR A 169 -17.50 -3.86 -4.70
N LEU A 170 -16.29 -4.31 -4.50
CA LEU A 170 -15.35 -3.60 -3.63
C LEU A 170 -14.48 -2.68 -4.49
N ILE A 171 -14.63 -1.39 -4.29
CA ILE A 171 -13.97 -0.35 -5.09
C ILE A 171 -12.95 0.40 -4.23
N ALA A 172 -11.77 0.70 -4.80
CA ALA A 172 -10.74 1.47 -4.13
C ALA A 172 -11.18 2.94 -3.91
N PRO A 173 -11.27 3.44 -2.67
CA PRO A 173 -11.68 4.82 -2.38
C PRO A 173 -10.62 5.86 -2.74
N PHE A 174 -9.36 5.49 -2.78
CA PHE A 174 -8.21 6.29 -3.21
C PHE A 174 -7.18 5.39 -3.88
N SER A 175 -6.19 5.99 -4.55
CA SER A 175 -5.09 5.26 -5.17
C SER A 175 -4.06 4.87 -4.13
N GLY A 176 -3.47 3.67 -4.21
CA GLY A 176 -2.50 3.20 -3.25
C GLY A 176 -2.12 1.74 -3.43
N ARG A 177 -1.50 1.15 -2.42
CA ARG A 177 -1.09 -0.25 -2.41
C ARG A 177 -1.96 -1.10 -1.50
N ILE A 178 -2.25 -2.30 -1.98
CA ILE A 178 -2.98 -3.32 -1.23
C ILE A 178 -2.03 -4.01 -0.25
N ALA A 179 -2.50 -4.16 0.99
CA ALA A 179 -1.83 -4.94 2.04
C ALA A 179 -2.84 -5.82 2.78
N ASN A 180 -2.37 -6.88 3.42
CA ASN A 180 -3.18 -7.79 4.23
C ASN A 180 -4.40 -8.36 3.48
N LEU A 181 -4.22 -8.71 2.21
CA LEU A 181 -5.22 -9.42 1.43
C LEU A 181 -5.07 -10.92 1.68
N ASP A 182 -5.89 -11.46 2.58
CA ASP A 182 -5.85 -12.88 2.97
C ASP A 182 -7.02 -13.67 2.38
N ALA A 183 -8.04 -13.00 1.88
CA ALA A 183 -9.23 -13.62 1.29
C ALA A 183 -8.93 -14.34 -0.02
N LYS A 184 -9.67 -15.41 -0.27
CA LYS A 184 -9.58 -16.23 -1.48
C LYS A 184 -10.90 -16.23 -2.23
N ILE A 185 -10.83 -16.57 -3.52
CA ILE A 185 -12.02 -16.84 -4.34
C ILE A 185 -12.79 -18.00 -3.70
N TYR A 186 -14.11 -17.86 -3.64
CA TYR A 186 -15.07 -18.72 -2.96
C TYR A 186 -15.17 -18.57 -1.43
N ASP A 187 -14.34 -17.70 -0.82
CA ASP A 187 -14.59 -17.33 0.57
C ASP A 187 -15.86 -16.47 0.68
N ARG A 188 -16.48 -16.46 1.85
CA ARG A 188 -17.55 -15.51 2.16
C ARG A 188 -16.97 -14.15 2.48
N SER A 189 -17.70 -13.09 2.13
CA SER A 189 -17.33 -11.72 2.51
C SER A 189 -17.13 -11.63 4.03
N ALA A 190 -15.93 -11.19 4.41
CA ALA A 190 -15.53 -10.99 5.81
C ALA A 190 -15.61 -9.50 6.17
N ASN A 191 -15.51 -9.20 7.47
CA ASN A 191 -15.50 -7.83 7.98
C ASN A 191 -14.35 -6.98 7.41
N LYS A 192 -13.27 -7.62 6.98
CA LYS A 192 -12.12 -6.97 6.36
C LYS A 192 -11.57 -7.87 5.26
N LEU A 193 -11.49 -7.34 4.03
CA LEU A 193 -10.87 -8.05 2.90
C LEU A 193 -9.39 -7.73 2.79
N CYS A 194 -9.06 -6.45 2.78
CA CYS A 194 -7.69 -5.96 2.64
C CYS A 194 -7.52 -4.59 3.30
N THR A 195 -6.30 -4.12 3.35
CA THR A 195 -5.95 -2.75 3.74
C THR A 195 -5.43 -2.01 2.51
N LEU A 196 -5.96 -0.84 2.24
CA LEU A 196 -5.42 0.06 1.22
C LEU A 196 -4.55 1.13 1.91
N ILE A 197 -3.34 1.33 1.39
CA ILE A 197 -2.33 2.24 1.94
C ILE A 197 -1.94 3.21 0.84
N ASP A 198 -2.08 4.50 1.10
CA ASP A 198 -1.53 5.54 0.24
C ASP A 198 -0.02 5.59 0.43
N ASP A 199 0.73 5.36 -0.65
CA ASP A 199 2.19 5.36 -0.68
C ASP A 199 2.79 6.67 -1.23
N SER A 200 1.95 7.70 -1.42
CA SER A 200 2.40 9.01 -1.92
C SER A 200 3.24 9.75 -0.91
N TYR A 201 2.85 9.70 0.37
CA TYR A 201 3.51 10.39 1.48
C TYR A 201 3.47 9.53 2.74
N PHE A 202 4.54 9.65 3.53
CA PHE A 202 4.64 8.98 4.81
C PHE A 202 5.01 9.99 5.90
N ASP A 203 4.33 9.89 7.02
CA ASP A 203 4.74 10.55 8.26
C ASP A 203 5.84 9.74 8.93
N VAL A 204 6.86 10.43 9.45
CA VAL A 204 7.93 9.81 10.23
C VAL A 204 7.70 10.14 11.70
N GLU A 205 7.37 9.13 12.48
CA GLU A 205 7.18 9.25 13.92
C GLU A 205 8.44 8.74 14.63
N PHE A 206 9.11 9.59 15.38
CA PHE A 206 10.32 9.24 16.14
C PHE A 206 10.33 9.90 17.50
N SER A 207 10.94 9.23 18.48
CA SER A 207 11.08 9.76 19.83
C SER A 207 12.52 10.19 20.07
N ILE A 208 12.71 11.41 20.58
CA ILE A 208 14.00 11.94 20.99
C ILE A 208 13.98 12.00 22.51
N LEU A 209 15.02 11.41 23.13
CA LEU A 209 15.28 11.63 24.56
C LEU A 209 16.01 12.97 24.69
N GLU A 210 15.43 13.92 25.42
CA GLU A 210 16.14 15.11 25.86
C GLU A 210 17.28 14.70 26.79
N ALA A 211 18.51 15.10 26.45
CA ALA A 211 19.72 14.91 27.25
C ALA A 211 20.07 16.18 27.96
#